data_0e44454a1e945abbedae06152abd6cbf
#
_entry.id   0e44454a1e945abbedae06152abd6cbf
#
_cell.length_a   1.000
_cell.length_b   1.000
_cell.length_c   1.000
_cell.angle_alpha   90.00
_cell.angle_beta   90.00
_cell.angle_gamma   90.00
#
_symmetry.space_group_name_H-M   'P 1'
#
loop_
_entity.id
_entity.type
_entity.pdbx_description
1 polymer ?
#
loop_
_entity_poly.entity_id
_entity_poly.type
_entity_poly.pdbx_seq_one_letter_code
_entity_poly.pdbx_strand_id
1 'polypeptide(L)'
;GFGFLISIYILLDKERFITEVKTLTYMILKEEKGTKLIGLVRTYHEMIGKYIGTKAIDSAIIGVLAFFGLMIIGAPYTPLLAIIVGVTNMIPYFGPFVGEVVGAAVGIFVSPAMAITIFVFLLALQQFDAWYLDPKLIGDKVGVKPFYIILAVTIGGGFFGPIGMLLASPTMATINIYYERKVNLFKARNKNLMKRFDTREEDFFNEDKLDSKDNIDKEKTQ
;
A
#
# COMPACT_ATOMS: atom_id res chain seq x y z
N GLY A 1 27.37 1.52 -15.71
CA GLY A 1 27.54 1.95 -17.11
C GLY A 1 26.65 1.17 -18.09
N PHE A 2 26.90 -0.12 -18.31
CA PHE A 2 26.17 -0.92 -19.34
C PHE A 2 24.66 -1.00 -19.11
N GLY A 3 24.19 -1.17 -17.86
CA GLY A 3 22.75 -1.21 -17.56
C GLY A 3 22.01 0.07 -17.92
N PHE A 4 22.64 1.21 -17.79
CA PHE A 4 22.06 2.51 -18.16
C PHE A 4 21.92 2.65 -19.69
N LEU A 5 22.93 2.22 -20.46
CA LEU A 5 22.86 2.21 -21.92
C LEU A 5 21.75 1.27 -22.41
N ILE A 6 21.67 0.06 -21.85
CA ILE A 6 20.59 -0.92 -22.18
C ILE A 6 19.23 -0.32 -21.87
N SER A 7 19.05 0.37 -20.74
CA SER A 7 17.80 1.02 -20.38
C SER A 7 17.39 2.10 -21.40
N ILE A 8 18.34 2.90 -21.88
CA ILE A 8 18.08 3.91 -22.94
C ILE A 8 17.63 3.25 -24.22
N TYR A 9 18.33 2.18 -24.67
CA TYR A 9 17.95 1.45 -25.88
C TYR A 9 16.56 0.82 -25.79
N ILE A 10 16.21 0.21 -24.65
CA ILE A 10 14.88 -0.35 -24.41
C ILE A 10 13.81 0.75 -24.43
N LEU A 11 14.11 1.94 -23.90
CA LEU A 11 13.17 3.08 -23.92
C LEU A 11 12.96 3.64 -25.33
N LEU A 12 14.00 3.69 -26.16
CA LEU A 12 13.92 4.17 -27.54
C LEU A 12 13.10 3.23 -28.44
N ASP A 13 13.26 1.91 -28.27
CA ASP A 13 12.56 0.87 -29.05
C ASP A 13 11.36 0.26 -28.31
N LYS A 14 10.83 0.95 -27.32
CA LYS A 14 9.77 0.47 -26.39
C LYS A 14 8.58 -0.15 -27.13
N GLU A 15 8.06 0.50 -28.15
CA GLU A 15 6.86 0.05 -28.84
C GLU A 15 7.10 -1.24 -29.66
N ARG A 16 8.26 -1.32 -30.29
CA ARG A 16 8.67 -2.51 -31.01
C ARG A 16 8.87 -3.70 -30.05
N PHE A 17 9.58 -3.49 -28.97
CA PHE A 17 9.80 -4.49 -27.93
C PHE A 17 8.48 -5.00 -27.32
N ILE A 18 7.55 -4.11 -27.00
CA ILE A 18 6.22 -4.48 -26.49
C ILE A 18 5.46 -5.33 -27.51
N THR A 19 5.53 -4.98 -28.78
CA THR A 19 4.86 -5.74 -29.86
C THR A 19 5.46 -7.14 -30.02
N GLU A 20 6.77 -7.26 -29.99
CA GLU A 20 7.48 -8.55 -30.06
C GLU A 20 7.13 -9.45 -28.86
N VAL A 21 7.12 -8.90 -27.63
CA VAL A 21 6.73 -9.64 -26.42
C VAL A 21 5.27 -10.08 -26.48
N LYS A 22 4.35 -9.25 -26.96
CA LYS A 22 2.94 -9.63 -27.16
C LYS A 22 2.82 -10.78 -28.19
N THR A 23 3.52 -10.68 -29.29
CA THR A 23 3.51 -11.71 -30.34
C THR A 23 4.02 -13.05 -29.79
N LEU A 24 5.15 -13.05 -29.09
CA LEU A 24 5.68 -14.25 -28.42
C LEU A 24 4.67 -14.82 -27.40
N THR A 25 4.01 -13.95 -26.65
CA THR A 25 3.00 -14.37 -25.66
C THR A 25 1.84 -15.12 -26.35
N TYR A 26 1.35 -14.62 -27.48
CA TYR A 26 0.29 -15.29 -28.23
C TYR A 26 0.76 -16.59 -28.89
N MET A 27 2.01 -16.65 -29.37
CA MET A 27 2.57 -17.88 -29.94
C MET A 27 2.68 -19.00 -28.89
N ILE A 28 3.08 -18.69 -27.65
CA ILE A 28 3.30 -19.67 -26.59
C ILE A 28 2.00 -20.08 -25.89
N LEU A 29 1.14 -19.11 -25.54
CA LEU A 29 0.00 -19.31 -24.64
C LEU A 29 -1.34 -19.50 -25.33
N LYS A 30 -1.41 -19.45 -26.65
CA LYS A 30 -2.64 -19.37 -27.45
C LYS A 30 -3.46 -18.10 -27.12
N GLU A 31 -4.44 -17.79 -27.96
CA GLU A 31 -5.18 -16.53 -27.92
C GLU A 31 -5.86 -16.26 -26.58
N GLU A 32 -6.57 -17.23 -26.02
CA GLU A 32 -7.35 -17.03 -24.79
C GLU A 32 -6.47 -16.75 -23.55
N LYS A 33 -5.41 -17.53 -23.35
CA LYS A 33 -4.48 -17.36 -22.23
C LYS A 33 -3.57 -16.15 -22.44
N GLY A 34 -3.15 -15.90 -23.66
CA GLY A 34 -2.34 -14.73 -24.04
C GLY A 34 -3.08 -13.42 -23.74
N THR A 35 -4.34 -13.31 -24.13
CA THR A 35 -5.19 -12.14 -23.84
C THR A 35 -5.36 -11.90 -22.33
N LYS A 36 -5.56 -12.96 -21.55
CA LYS A 36 -5.67 -12.88 -20.09
C LYS A 36 -4.36 -12.36 -19.46
N LEU A 37 -3.21 -12.87 -19.89
CA LEU A 37 -1.91 -12.46 -19.40
C LEU A 37 -1.59 -11.00 -19.76
N ILE A 38 -1.81 -10.61 -21.02
CA ILE A 38 -1.59 -9.23 -21.46
C ILE A 38 -2.51 -8.28 -20.71
N GLY A 39 -3.77 -8.67 -20.46
CA GLY A 39 -4.71 -7.90 -19.65
C GLY A 39 -4.21 -7.71 -18.21
N LEU A 40 -3.66 -8.75 -17.59
CA LEU A 40 -3.07 -8.68 -16.26
C LEU A 40 -1.88 -7.72 -16.22
N VAL A 41 -0.94 -7.86 -17.15
CA VAL A 41 0.24 -6.99 -17.23
C VAL A 41 -0.16 -5.53 -17.45
N ARG A 42 -1.16 -5.27 -18.31
CA ARG A 42 -1.69 -3.92 -18.52
C ARG A 42 -2.31 -3.34 -17.26
N THR A 43 -3.16 -4.10 -16.57
CA THR A 43 -3.76 -3.66 -15.30
C THR A 43 -2.68 -3.36 -14.26
N TYR A 44 -1.68 -4.22 -14.15
CA TYR A 44 -0.56 -4.02 -13.23
C TYR A 44 0.24 -2.76 -13.56
N HIS A 45 0.55 -2.52 -14.84
CA HIS A 45 1.22 -1.31 -15.30
C HIS A 45 0.44 -0.03 -14.96
N GLU A 46 -0.88 -0.05 -15.20
CA GLU A 46 -1.76 1.07 -14.86
C GLU A 46 -1.81 1.32 -13.33
N MET A 47 -1.83 0.25 -12.52
CA MET A 47 -1.80 0.36 -11.06
C MET A 47 -0.47 0.92 -10.56
N ILE A 48 0.67 0.46 -11.10
CA ILE A 48 2.00 1.01 -10.76
C ILE A 48 2.03 2.51 -11.07
N GLY A 49 1.65 2.90 -12.28
CA GLY A 49 1.69 4.30 -12.69
C GLY A 49 0.85 5.21 -11.81
N LYS A 50 -0.39 4.80 -11.53
CA LYS A 50 -1.28 5.55 -10.64
C LYS A 50 -0.74 5.63 -9.22
N TYR A 51 -0.29 4.50 -8.66
CA TYR A 51 0.22 4.44 -7.31
C TYR A 51 1.49 5.28 -7.13
N ILE A 52 2.50 5.06 -7.97
CA ILE A 52 3.78 5.79 -7.87
C ILE A 52 3.56 7.30 -8.09
N GLY A 53 2.72 7.68 -9.08
CA GLY A 53 2.40 9.08 -9.32
C GLY A 53 1.72 9.74 -8.13
N THR A 54 0.72 9.08 -7.55
CA THR A 54 0.01 9.60 -6.37
C THR A 54 0.91 9.66 -5.15
N LYS A 55 1.70 8.60 -4.88
CA LYS A 55 2.64 8.58 -3.75
C LYS A 55 3.79 9.57 -3.91
N ALA A 56 4.24 9.86 -5.12
CA ALA A 56 5.24 10.89 -5.35
C ALA A 56 4.71 12.29 -5.00
N ILE A 57 3.46 12.60 -5.35
CA ILE A 57 2.82 13.86 -4.97
C ILE A 57 2.63 13.95 -3.46
N ASP A 58 2.09 12.90 -2.86
CA ASP A 58 1.91 12.77 -1.41
C ASP A 58 3.24 12.99 -0.66
N SER A 59 4.26 12.24 -1.01
CA SER A 59 5.61 12.32 -0.43
C SER A 59 6.26 13.70 -0.60
N ALA A 60 6.01 14.36 -1.74
CA ALA A 60 6.49 15.72 -1.95
C ALA A 60 5.80 16.72 -1.00
N ILE A 61 4.47 16.58 -0.80
CA ILE A 61 3.72 17.41 0.15
C ILE A 61 4.23 17.18 1.57
N ILE A 62 4.38 15.92 2.00
CA ILE A 62 4.91 15.56 3.32
C ILE A 62 6.34 16.08 3.51
N GLY A 63 7.20 15.94 2.50
CA GLY A 63 8.56 16.50 2.54
C GLY A 63 8.58 18.01 2.73
N VAL A 64 7.70 18.75 2.05
CA VAL A 64 7.57 20.21 2.19
C VAL A 64 7.05 20.58 3.58
N LEU A 65 6.03 19.89 4.08
CA LEU A 65 5.49 20.13 5.42
C LEU A 65 6.53 19.79 6.50
N ALA A 66 7.27 18.69 6.33
CA ALA A 66 8.38 18.33 7.20
C ALA A 66 9.47 19.42 7.22
N PHE A 67 9.82 19.95 6.05
CA PHE A 67 10.81 21.04 5.96
C PHE A 67 10.40 22.25 6.78
N PHE A 68 9.20 22.78 6.57
CA PHE A 68 8.75 23.95 7.31
C PHE A 68 8.56 23.69 8.81
N GLY A 69 8.01 22.54 9.17
CA GLY A 69 7.81 22.19 10.58
C GLY A 69 9.16 21.99 11.32
N LEU A 70 10.10 21.26 10.74
CA LEU A 70 11.43 21.07 11.30
C LEU A 70 12.23 22.39 11.37
N MET A 71 12.02 23.30 10.42
CA MET A 71 12.62 24.63 10.44
C MET A 71 12.08 25.48 11.60
N ILE A 72 10.76 25.44 11.87
CA ILE A 72 10.14 26.14 13.00
C ILE A 72 10.65 25.59 14.34
N ILE A 73 10.85 24.28 14.43
CA ILE A 73 11.39 23.60 15.62
C ILE A 73 12.88 23.96 15.85
N GLY A 74 13.57 24.42 14.80
CA GLY A 74 15.02 24.63 14.84
C GLY A 74 15.81 23.33 14.79
N ALA A 75 15.27 22.32 14.11
CA ALA A 75 15.93 21.02 13.99
C ALA A 75 17.26 21.13 13.21
N PRO A 76 18.32 20.38 13.60
CA PRO A 76 19.56 20.34 12.85
C PRO A 76 19.34 19.66 11.52
N TYR A 77 20.11 20.04 10.50
CA TYR A 77 20.06 19.44 9.16
C TYR A 77 18.64 19.36 8.55
N THR A 78 17.79 20.35 8.84
CA THR A 78 16.37 20.39 8.38
C THR A 78 16.18 20.01 6.91
N PRO A 79 16.94 20.54 5.91
CA PRO A 79 16.73 20.14 4.51
C PRO A 79 16.99 18.65 4.28
N LEU A 80 18.01 18.09 4.91
CA LEU A 80 18.35 16.68 4.78
C LEU A 80 17.27 15.79 5.39
N LEU A 81 16.81 16.12 6.60
CA LEU A 81 15.73 15.38 7.26
C LEU A 81 14.43 15.44 6.46
N ALA A 82 14.07 16.60 5.92
CA ALA A 82 12.87 16.76 5.10
C ALA A 82 12.94 15.91 3.82
N ILE A 83 14.11 15.83 3.16
CA ILE A 83 14.32 14.97 2.00
C ILE A 83 14.19 13.50 2.40
N ILE A 84 14.81 13.09 3.50
CA ILE A 84 14.71 11.71 3.99
C ILE A 84 13.26 11.35 4.28
N VAL A 85 12.54 12.17 5.05
CA VAL A 85 11.11 11.97 5.38
C VAL A 85 10.29 11.88 4.08
N GLY A 86 10.44 12.83 3.15
CA GLY A 86 9.70 12.83 1.90
C GLY A 86 10.00 11.60 1.04
N VAL A 87 11.27 11.27 0.82
CA VAL A 87 11.64 10.12 -0.02
C VAL A 87 11.20 8.79 0.60
N THR A 88 11.42 8.63 1.91
CA THR A 88 11.02 7.38 2.58
C THR A 88 9.52 7.22 2.65
N ASN A 89 8.73 8.32 2.72
CA ASN A 89 7.28 8.28 2.75
C ASN A 89 6.64 7.61 1.50
N MET A 90 7.40 7.44 0.42
CA MET A 90 6.93 6.65 -0.73
C MET A 90 6.67 5.18 -0.38
N ILE A 91 7.28 4.65 0.67
CA ILE A 91 7.13 3.25 1.11
C ILE A 91 6.10 3.20 2.26
N PRO A 92 4.92 2.58 2.06
CA PRO A 92 3.88 2.51 3.09
C PRO A 92 4.39 1.90 4.39
N TYR A 93 4.00 2.47 5.51
CA TYR A 93 4.32 2.05 6.88
C TYR A 93 5.81 2.12 7.24
N PHE A 94 6.70 1.66 6.37
CA PHE A 94 8.15 1.68 6.59
C PHE A 94 8.76 3.06 6.45
N GLY A 95 8.28 3.82 5.47
CA GLY A 95 8.80 5.16 5.18
C GLY A 95 8.69 6.12 6.35
N PRO A 96 7.50 6.33 6.89
CA PRO A 96 7.30 7.16 8.07
C PRO A 96 8.17 6.73 9.25
N PHE A 97 8.20 5.44 9.56
CA PHE A 97 9.02 4.89 10.63
C PHE A 97 10.52 5.21 10.47
N VAL A 98 11.05 5.07 9.26
CA VAL A 98 12.46 5.43 8.98
C VAL A 98 12.68 6.93 9.19
N GLY A 99 11.77 7.78 8.70
CA GLY A 99 11.84 9.23 8.88
C GLY A 99 11.85 9.64 10.36
N GLU A 100 10.97 9.05 11.17
CA GLU A 100 10.87 9.29 12.63
C GLU A 100 12.15 8.86 13.36
N VAL A 101 12.63 7.64 13.08
CA VAL A 101 13.83 7.10 13.74
C VAL A 101 15.07 7.92 13.38
N VAL A 102 15.24 8.27 12.10
CA VAL A 102 16.39 9.09 11.65
C VAL A 102 16.29 10.49 12.22
N GLY A 103 15.10 11.10 12.21
CA GLY A 103 14.90 12.43 12.78
C GLY A 103 15.20 12.49 14.27
N ALA A 104 14.69 11.51 15.05
CA ALA A 104 14.99 11.39 16.47
C ALA A 104 16.49 11.14 16.74
N ALA A 105 17.13 10.26 15.96
CA ALA A 105 18.55 9.97 16.08
C ALA A 105 19.42 11.21 15.84
N VAL A 106 19.08 12.02 14.82
CA VAL A 106 19.78 13.27 14.55
C VAL A 106 19.54 14.28 15.66
N GLY A 107 18.28 14.37 16.18
CA GLY A 107 17.94 15.27 17.28
C GLY A 107 18.68 14.97 18.58
N ILE A 108 19.00 13.69 18.87
CA ILE A 108 19.67 13.27 20.10
C ILE A 108 21.10 13.86 20.23
N PHE A 109 21.76 14.08 19.09
CA PHE A 109 23.08 14.72 19.07
C PHE A 109 23.06 16.19 19.49
N VAL A 110 21.89 16.84 19.47
CA VAL A 110 21.69 18.20 19.98
C VAL A 110 21.27 18.15 21.45
N SER A 111 20.17 17.47 21.72
CA SER A 111 19.69 17.20 23.08
C SER A 111 18.58 16.14 23.07
N PRO A 112 18.35 15.43 24.21
CA PRO A 112 17.20 14.52 24.33
C PRO A 112 15.85 15.22 24.11
N ALA A 113 15.72 16.48 24.55
CA ALA A 113 14.50 17.27 24.32
C ALA A 113 14.27 17.53 22.82
N MET A 114 15.30 17.85 22.05
CA MET A 114 15.22 18.03 20.61
C MET A 114 14.79 16.74 19.90
N ALA A 115 15.36 15.60 20.29
CA ALA A 115 14.98 14.30 19.73
C ALA A 115 13.50 14.00 19.94
N ILE A 116 12.98 14.23 21.15
CA ILE A 116 11.55 14.02 21.47
C ILE A 116 10.69 14.98 20.66
N THR A 117 11.08 16.25 20.55
CA THR A 117 10.30 17.26 19.80
C THR A 117 10.22 16.90 18.30
N ILE A 118 11.33 16.51 17.68
CA ILE A 118 11.35 16.07 16.30
C ILE A 118 10.49 14.81 16.11
N PHE A 119 10.65 13.81 16.99
CA PHE A 119 9.88 12.58 16.94
C PHE A 119 8.38 12.83 17.03
N VAL A 120 7.93 13.61 18.03
CA VAL A 120 6.51 13.93 18.23
C VAL A 120 5.94 14.71 17.04
N PHE A 121 6.72 15.65 16.50
CA PHE A 121 6.30 16.40 15.31
C PHE A 121 6.14 15.48 14.09
N LEU A 122 7.14 14.64 13.80
CA LEU A 122 7.06 13.73 12.66
C LEU A 122 5.94 12.70 12.83
N LEU A 123 5.73 12.20 14.05
CA LEU A 123 4.59 11.34 14.37
C LEU A 123 3.24 12.05 14.12
N ALA A 124 3.09 13.30 14.53
CA ALA A 124 1.89 14.09 14.26
C ALA A 124 1.68 14.33 12.76
N LEU A 125 2.76 14.62 12.04
CA LEU A 125 2.73 14.78 10.58
C LEU A 125 2.32 13.47 9.88
N GLN A 126 2.79 12.32 10.36
CA GLN A 126 2.39 11.01 9.87
C GLN A 126 0.90 10.72 10.12
N GLN A 127 0.38 11.08 11.31
CA GLN A 127 -1.06 10.93 11.58
C GLN A 127 -1.90 11.81 10.64
N PHE A 128 -1.43 13.03 10.35
CA PHE A 128 -2.07 13.91 9.37
C PHE A 128 -2.05 13.28 7.96
N ASP A 129 -0.93 12.69 7.55
CA ASP A 129 -0.82 11.95 6.29
C ASP A 129 -1.82 10.80 6.23
N ALA A 130 -1.78 9.90 7.20
CA ALA A 130 -2.60 8.70 7.25
C ALA A 130 -4.12 8.97 7.31
N TRP A 131 -4.54 10.04 7.99
CA TRP A 131 -5.96 10.33 8.19
C TRP A 131 -6.54 11.30 7.16
N TYR A 132 -5.73 12.13 6.55
CA TYR A 132 -6.20 13.20 5.67
C TYR A 132 -5.60 13.14 4.27
N LEU A 133 -4.27 13.11 4.12
CA LEU A 133 -3.63 13.16 2.81
C LEU A 133 -3.82 11.86 2.02
N ASP A 134 -3.46 10.72 2.61
CA ASP A 134 -3.58 9.41 1.97
C ASP A 134 -5.00 9.12 1.48
N PRO A 135 -6.08 9.25 2.28
CA PRO A 135 -7.44 9.06 1.80
C PRO A 135 -7.85 10.05 0.72
N LYS A 136 -7.38 11.29 0.78
CA LYS A 136 -7.72 12.33 -0.19
C LYS A 136 -7.02 12.16 -1.54
N LEU A 137 -5.78 11.71 -1.53
CA LEU A 137 -4.95 11.56 -2.74
C LEU A 137 -5.11 10.17 -3.38
N ILE A 138 -5.02 9.12 -2.57
CA ILE A 138 -5.09 7.73 -3.04
C ILE A 138 -6.55 7.29 -3.16
N GLY A 139 -7.43 7.78 -2.27
CA GLY A 139 -8.85 7.41 -2.18
C GLY A 139 -9.04 5.96 -1.77
N ASP A 140 -10.29 5.55 -1.59
CA ASP A 140 -10.69 4.19 -1.18
C ASP A 140 -10.39 3.11 -2.25
N LYS A 141 -9.59 3.45 -3.27
CA LYS A 141 -9.49 2.68 -4.53
C LYS A 141 -8.70 1.39 -4.43
N VAL A 142 -7.98 1.14 -3.35
CA VAL A 142 -7.15 -0.07 -3.27
C VAL A 142 -7.90 -1.25 -2.66
N GLY A 143 -8.94 -1.01 -1.84
CA GLY A 143 -9.82 -2.06 -1.27
C GLY A 143 -9.07 -3.18 -0.50
N VAL A 144 -7.77 -3.05 -0.34
CA VAL A 144 -6.91 -4.07 0.29
C VAL A 144 -6.79 -3.77 1.77
N LYS A 145 -7.06 -4.78 2.60
CA LYS A 145 -6.88 -4.63 4.06
C LYS A 145 -5.40 -4.33 4.39
N PRO A 146 -5.12 -3.45 5.37
CA PRO A 146 -3.76 -3.05 5.76
C PRO A 146 -2.82 -4.24 6.01
N PHE A 147 -3.33 -5.30 6.61
CA PHE A 147 -2.57 -6.53 6.86
C PHE A 147 -1.87 -7.08 5.61
N TYR A 148 -2.60 -7.16 4.49
CA TYR A 148 -2.01 -7.70 3.24
C TYR A 148 -0.97 -6.77 2.64
N ILE A 149 -1.11 -5.46 2.84
CA ILE A 149 -0.12 -4.49 2.37
C ILE A 149 1.17 -4.63 3.20
N ILE A 150 1.06 -4.70 4.52
CA ILE A 150 2.22 -4.89 5.42
C ILE A 150 2.94 -6.20 5.10
N LEU A 151 2.19 -7.29 4.91
CA LEU A 151 2.74 -8.58 4.52
C LEU A 151 3.50 -8.49 3.18
N ALA A 152 2.90 -7.86 2.19
CA ALA A 152 3.52 -7.70 0.87
C ALA A 152 4.77 -6.81 0.93
N VAL A 153 4.75 -5.72 1.71
CA VAL A 153 5.91 -4.85 1.94
C VAL A 153 7.05 -5.62 2.61
N THR A 154 6.73 -6.44 3.62
CA THR A 154 7.73 -7.26 4.31
C THR A 154 8.36 -8.30 3.37
N ILE A 155 7.54 -9.02 2.61
CA ILE A 155 8.02 -10.02 1.64
C ILE A 155 8.79 -9.31 0.50
N GLY A 156 8.20 -8.28 -0.10
CA GLY A 156 8.83 -7.53 -1.18
C GLY A 156 10.16 -6.91 -0.76
N GLY A 157 10.22 -6.37 0.46
CA GLY A 157 11.43 -5.82 1.04
C GLY A 157 12.52 -6.86 1.25
N GLY A 158 12.15 -8.07 1.73
CA GLY A 158 13.09 -9.16 1.95
C GLY A 158 13.73 -9.70 0.67
N PHE A 159 12.98 -9.75 -0.45
CA PHE A 159 13.48 -10.28 -1.72
C PHE A 159 14.06 -9.22 -2.67
N PHE A 160 13.48 -8.02 -2.70
CA PHE A 160 13.82 -6.99 -3.70
C PHE A 160 14.23 -5.64 -3.06
N GLY A 161 14.38 -5.59 -1.73
CA GLY A 161 14.76 -4.38 -1.02
C GLY A 161 13.74 -3.23 -1.17
N PRO A 162 14.20 -1.95 -1.17
CA PRO A 162 13.32 -0.78 -1.23
C PRO A 162 12.37 -0.75 -2.44
N ILE A 163 12.84 -1.25 -3.59
CA ILE A 163 12.02 -1.34 -4.81
C ILE A 163 10.86 -2.33 -4.60
N GLY A 164 11.13 -3.47 -3.96
CA GLY A 164 10.09 -4.45 -3.62
C GLY A 164 9.06 -3.90 -2.64
N MET A 165 9.50 -3.11 -1.65
CA MET A 165 8.59 -2.43 -0.72
C MET A 165 7.67 -1.45 -1.45
N LEU A 166 8.22 -0.63 -2.34
CA LEU A 166 7.48 0.34 -3.13
C LEU A 166 6.43 -0.32 -4.03
N LEU A 167 6.79 -1.43 -4.68
CA LEU A 167 5.90 -2.16 -5.59
C LEU A 167 4.91 -3.09 -4.88
N ALA A 168 5.04 -3.31 -3.58
CA ALA A 168 4.17 -4.19 -2.80
C ALA A 168 2.69 -3.76 -2.86
N SER A 169 2.40 -2.48 -2.67
CA SER A 169 1.03 -1.94 -2.71
C SER A 169 0.35 -2.12 -4.06
N PRO A 170 0.91 -1.72 -5.22
CA PRO A 170 0.29 -1.94 -6.52
C PRO A 170 0.17 -3.44 -6.86
N THR A 171 1.09 -4.27 -6.38
CA THR A 171 1.01 -5.72 -6.55
C THR A 171 -0.21 -6.28 -5.82
N MET A 172 -0.39 -5.94 -4.55
CA MET A 172 -1.55 -6.37 -3.77
C MET A 172 -2.87 -5.81 -4.31
N ALA A 173 -2.87 -4.55 -4.76
CA ALA A 173 -4.04 -3.96 -5.41
C ALA A 173 -4.46 -4.75 -6.67
N THR A 174 -3.49 -5.11 -7.49
CA THR A 174 -3.74 -5.93 -8.70
C THR A 174 -4.28 -7.31 -8.34
N ILE A 175 -3.66 -7.98 -7.37
CA ILE A 175 -4.13 -9.29 -6.88
C ILE A 175 -5.57 -9.18 -6.36
N ASN A 176 -5.87 -8.14 -5.56
CA ASN A 176 -7.22 -7.93 -5.00
C ASN A 176 -8.27 -7.72 -6.09
N ILE A 177 -8.00 -6.92 -7.12
CA ILE A 177 -8.90 -6.70 -8.25
C ILE A 177 -9.28 -8.03 -8.93
N TYR A 178 -8.29 -8.89 -9.19
CA TYR A 178 -8.55 -10.18 -9.82
C TYR A 178 -9.26 -11.16 -8.87
N TYR A 179 -8.92 -11.12 -7.58
CA TYR A 179 -9.61 -11.91 -6.57
C TYR A 179 -11.08 -11.52 -6.45
N GLU A 180 -11.38 -10.24 -6.27
CA GLU A 180 -12.75 -9.73 -6.18
C GLU A 180 -13.56 -10.04 -7.45
N ARG A 181 -12.96 -9.88 -8.62
CA ARG A 181 -13.62 -10.24 -9.88
C ARG A 181 -13.99 -11.71 -9.93
N LYS A 182 -13.11 -12.60 -9.50
CA LYS A 182 -13.40 -14.05 -9.42
C LYS A 182 -14.48 -14.36 -8.39
N VAL A 183 -14.39 -13.75 -7.20
CA VAL A 183 -15.36 -13.93 -6.13
C VAL A 183 -16.75 -13.44 -6.58
N ASN A 184 -16.83 -12.27 -7.20
CA ASN A 184 -18.10 -11.72 -7.68
C ASN A 184 -18.71 -12.58 -8.79
N LEU A 185 -17.90 -13.11 -9.71
CA LEU A 185 -18.38 -14.08 -10.71
C LEU A 185 -18.87 -15.37 -10.08
N PHE A 186 -18.16 -15.89 -9.06
CA PHE A 186 -18.59 -17.08 -8.32
C PHE A 186 -19.91 -16.83 -7.57
N LYS A 187 -20.04 -15.72 -6.86
CA LYS A 187 -21.26 -15.30 -6.16
C LYS A 187 -22.43 -15.15 -7.14
N ALA A 188 -22.20 -14.51 -8.27
CA ALA A 188 -23.23 -14.34 -9.30
C ALA A 188 -23.72 -15.69 -9.88
N ARG A 189 -22.81 -16.65 -10.06
CA ARG A 189 -23.11 -17.99 -10.58
C ARG A 189 -23.80 -18.88 -9.53
N ASN A 190 -23.54 -18.67 -8.25
CA ASN A 190 -23.98 -19.53 -7.15
C ASN A 190 -24.87 -18.79 -6.14
N LYS A 191 -25.82 -17.98 -6.60
CA LYS A 191 -26.72 -17.18 -5.74
C LYS A 191 -27.43 -17.99 -4.66
N ASN A 192 -27.89 -19.22 -4.99
CA ASN A 192 -28.59 -20.08 -4.03
C ASN A 192 -27.66 -20.59 -2.92
N LEU A 193 -26.37 -20.81 -3.23
CA LEU A 193 -25.38 -21.23 -2.26
C LEU A 193 -25.03 -20.08 -1.32
N MET A 194 -24.93 -18.86 -1.83
CA MET A 194 -24.68 -17.66 -1.03
C MET A 194 -25.84 -17.38 -0.06
N LYS A 195 -27.11 -17.50 -0.51
CA LYS A 195 -28.26 -17.38 0.39
C LYS A 195 -28.19 -18.34 1.57
N ARG A 196 -27.76 -19.59 1.36
CA ARG A 196 -27.63 -20.57 2.44
C ARG A 196 -26.50 -20.22 3.43
N PHE A 197 -25.43 -19.57 2.98
CA PHE A 197 -24.38 -19.10 3.88
C PHE A 197 -24.86 -17.93 4.72
N ASP A 198 -25.52 -16.93 4.11
CA ASP A 198 -26.06 -15.77 4.81
C ASP A 198 -27.08 -16.20 5.88
N THR A 199 -28.02 -17.12 5.55
CA THR A 199 -29.01 -17.63 6.50
C THR A 199 -28.34 -18.38 7.67
N ARG A 200 -27.28 -19.16 7.39
CA ARG A 200 -26.56 -19.91 8.44
C ARG A 200 -25.75 -19.00 9.36
N GLU A 201 -25.18 -17.91 8.85
CA GLU A 201 -24.52 -16.91 9.68
C GLU A 201 -25.54 -16.19 10.58
N GLU A 202 -26.71 -15.80 10.07
CA GLU A 202 -27.77 -15.18 10.85
C GLU A 202 -28.28 -16.11 11.97
N ASP A 203 -28.45 -17.40 11.67
CA ASP A 203 -28.86 -18.40 12.66
C ASP A 203 -27.82 -18.55 13.77
N PHE A 204 -26.54 -18.64 13.42
CA PHE A 204 -25.43 -18.76 14.37
C PHE A 204 -25.33 -17.53 15.30
N PHE A 205 -25.42 -16.32 14.75
CA PHE A 205 -25.41 -15.09 15.55
C PHE A 205 -26.67 -14.91 16.43
N ASN A 206 -27.79 -15.48 16.03
CA ASN A 206 -29.01 -15.45 16.82
C ASN A 206 -28.96 -16.45 17.98
N GLU A 207 -28.40 -17.66 17.78
CA GLU A 207 -28.17 -18.62 18.84
C GLU A 207 -27.21 -18.08 19.92
N ASP A 208 -26.07 -17.44 19.53
CA ASP A 208 -25.13 -16.82 20.46
C ASP A 208 -25.77 -15.69 21.29
N LYS A 209 -26.69 -14.91 20.71
CA LYS A 209 -27.43 -13.87 21.41
C LYS A 209 -28.48 -14.42 22.38
N LEU A 210 -29.07 -15.56 22.09
CA LEU A 210 -30.01 -16.22 22.99
C LEU A 210 -29.30 -16.83 24.19
N ASP A 211 -28.20 -17.53 23.96
CA ASP A 211 -27.38 -18.11 25.03
C ASP A 211 -26.76 -17.04 25.95
N SER A 212 -26.39 -15.88 25.42
CA SER A 212 -25.88 -14.78 26.22
C SER A 212 -26.95 -14.11 27.08
N LYS A 213 -28.22 -14.02 26.61
CA LYS A 213 -29.34 -13.52 27.40
C LYS A 213 -29.72 -14.47 28.52
N ASP A 214 -29.80 -15.76 28.26
CA ASP A 214 -30.12 -16.78 29.26
C ASP A 214 -29.09 -16.85 30.39
N ASN A 215 -27.82 -16.59 30.10
CA ASN A 215 -26.75 -16.52 31.11
C ASN A 215 -26.87 -15.26 31.98
N ILE A 216 -27.22 -14.10 31.41
CA ILE A 216 -27.39 -12.83 32.15
C ILE A 216 -28.63 -12.90 33.07
N ASP A 217 -29.72 -13.57 32.63
CA ASP A 217 -30.91 -13.71 33.45
C ASP A 217 -30.74 -14.71 34.61
N LYS A 218 -29.89 -15.73 34.43
CA LYS A 218 -29.49 -16.64 35.51
C LYS A 218 -28.61 -15.99 36.58
N GLU A 219 -27.71 -15.07 36.21
CA GLU A 219 -26.87 -14.30 37.14
C GLU A 219 -27.68 -13.28 37.94
N LYS A 220 -28.79 -12.76 37.44
CA LYS A 220 -29.65 -11.78 38.17
C LYS A 220 -30.63 -12.44 39.12
N THR A 221 -30.75 -13.75 39.11
CA THR A 221 -31.72 -14.51 39.93
C THR A 221 -31.05 -15.26 41.10
N GLN A 222 -29.76 -15.10 41.29
CA GLN A 222 -28.98 -15.53 42.49
C GLN A 222 -28.59 -14.32 43.32
#